data_62f79cb92320a85077a240ffc4da99c0
#
_entry.id   62f79cb92320a85077a240ffc4da99c0
#
_cell.length_a   1.000
_cell.length_b   1.000
_cell.length_c   1.000
_cell.angle_alpha   90.00
_cell.angle_beta   90.00
_cell.angle_gamma   90.00
#
_symmetry.space_group_name_H-M   'P 1'
#
loop_
_entity.id
_entity.type
_entity.pdbx_description
1 polymer ?
#
loop_
_entity_poly.entity_id
_entity_poly.type
_entity_poly.pdbx_seq_one_letter_code
_entity_poly.pdbx_strand_id
1 'polypeptide(L)'
;MNIDKICEQLTIDEKIRLLGGVGDWHTYDCNGKIPSIMMTDGPHGIRKLEQEKVGDIETSKPATCFPTASAIACSWNPAIVKKMGEAIAKEAKKEQISIVLGCGINIKRSPLCGRNFEYFSEDPYLTGKLATGYIEGVQSLGIGTSLKHYAVNSQETRRMTSNSQIDERTLREIYLSAFEEVVKKAKPTSVMASYNRINGEFGARNKYLLTDVLRKEWKYQGGVVSDWGGSK
;
A
#
# COMPACT_ATOMS: atom_id res chain seq x y z
N MET A 1 22.20 -5.96 -8.98
CA MET A 1 21.43 -6.18 -10.21
C MET A 1 21.48 -4.89 -11.03
N ASN A 2 21.85 -4.92 -12.30
CA ASN A 2 21.89 -3.73 -13.17
C ASN A 2 20.54 -3.59 -13.88
N ILE A 3 19.72 -2.65 -13.43
CA ILE A 3 18.35 -2.43 -13.93
C ILE A 3 18.36 -2.04 -15.41
N ASP A 4 19.32 -1.21 -15.85
CA ASP A 4 19.40 -0.74 -17.23
C ASP A 4 19.63 -1.92 -18.19
N LYS A 5 20.55 -2.83 -17.85
CA LYS A 5 20.76 -4.05 -18.63
C LYS A 5 19.53 -4.93 -18.74
N ILE A 6 18.74 -5.04 -17.66
CA ILE A 6 17.47 -5.79 -17.71
C ILE A 6 16.48 -5.07 -18.63
N CYS A 7 16.35 -3.75 -18.49
CA CYS A 7 15.47 -2.96 -19.35
C CYS A 7 15.83 -3.05 -20.83
N GLU A 8 17.12 -3.15 -21.17
CA GLU A 8 17.60 -3.33 -22.56
C GLU A 8 17.21 -4.70 -23.13
N GLN A 9 17.14 -5.73 -22.28
CA GLN A 9 16.78 -7.10 -22.71
C GLN A 9 15.27 -7.32 -22.87
N LEU A 10 14.43 -6.40 -22.38
CA LEU A 10 12.99 -6.50 -22.49
C LEU A 10 12.48 -5.93 -23.80
N THR A 11 11.58 -6.67 -24.46
CA THR A 11 10.81 -6.16 -25.58
C THR A 11 9.82 -5.07 -25.14
N ILE A 12 9.30 -4.30 -26.10
CA ILE A 12 8.25 -3.32 -25.80
C ILE A 12 7.01 -3.99 -25.21
N ASP A 13 6.60 -5.14 -25.72
CA ASP A 13 5.44 -5.88 -25.22
C ASP A 13 5.65 -6.36 -23.77
N GLU A 14 6.84 -6.85 -23.42
CA GLU A 14 7.19 -7.24 -22.07
C GLU A 14 7.16 -6.03 -21.11
N LYS A 15 7.67 -4.88 -21.55
CA LYS A 15 7.60 -3.62 -20.78
C LYS A 15 6.16 -3.17 -20.54
N ILE A 16 5.30 -3.26 -21.55
CA ILE A 16 3.87 -2.93 -21.42
C ILE A 16 3.18 -3.89 -20.45
N ARG A 17 3.46 -5.19 -20.53
CA ARG A 17 2.87 -6.19 -19.62
C ARG A 17 3.30 -6.00 -18.16
N LEU A 18 4.50 -5.48 -17.89
CA LEU A 18 4.95 -5.15 -16.54
C LEU A 18 4.14 -4.01 -15.88
N LEU A 19 3.44 -3.19 -16.67
CA LEU A 19 2.55 -2.15 -16.15
C LEU A 19 1.21 -2.70 -15.68
N GLY A 20 0.90 -3.96 -15.98
CA GLY A 20 -0.29 -4.67 -15.55
C GLY A 20 0.03 -5.85 -14.65
N GLY A 21 -1.03 -6.48 -14.13
CA GLY A 21 -0.95 -7.72 -13.37
C GLY A 21 -1.31 -8.95 -14.22
N VAL A 22 -1.04 -10.13 -13.67
CA VAL A 22 -1.55 -11.41 -14.13
C VAL A 22 -2.53 -11.91 -13.07
N GLY A 23 -3.83 -11.95 -13.42
CA GLY A 23 -4.87 -12.09 -12.41
C GLY A 23 -4.89 -10.91 -11.45
N ASP A 24 -5.36 -11.15 -10.22
CA ASP A 24 -5.49 -10.10 -9.20
C ASP A 24 -4.24 -9.93 -8.34
N TRP A 25 -3.35 -10.94 -8.28
CA TRP A 25 -2.35 -11.01 -7.23
C TRP A 25 -0.89 -11.11 -7.71
N HIS A 26 -0.64 -11.28 -9.01
CA HIS A 26 0.70 -11.48 -9.54
C HIS A 26 1.13 -10.41 -10.54
N THR A 27 2.43 -10.15 -10.58
CA THR A 27 3.05 -9.41 -11.69
C THR A 27 3.42 -10.36 -12.82
N TYR A 28 3.60 -9.82 -14.03
CA TYR A 28 4.08 -10.56 -15.17
C TYR A 28 5.57 -10.94 -15.01
N ASP A 29 5.94 -12.17 -15.35
CA ASP A 29 7.29 -12.72 -15.18
C ASP A 29 8.25 -12.44 -16.35
N CYS A 30 7.83 -11.70 -17.35
CA CYS A 30 8.62 -11.40 -18.55
C CYS A 30 9.30 -12.62 -19.17
N ASN A 31 8.60 -13.74 -19.28
CA ASN A 31 9.13 -14.99 -19.83
C ASN A 31 10.40 -15.47 -19.07
N GLY A 32 10.39 -15.37 -17.76
CA GLY A 32 11.47 -15.79 -16.86
C GLY A 32 12.62 -14.78 -16.71
N LYS A 33 12.60 -13.65 -17.42
CA LYS A 33 13.63 -12.59 -17.28
C LYS A 33 13.50 -11.80 -15.96
N ILE A 34 12.26 -11.61 -15.51
CA ILE A 34 11.94 -10.98 -14.23
C ILE A 34 10.97 -11.92 -13.51
N PRO A 35 11.27 -12.36 -12.28
CA PRO A 35 10.37 -13.26 -11.56
C PRO A 35 9.03 -12.59 -11.25
N SER A 36 7.95 -13.34 -11.38
CA SER A 36 6.64 -12.90 -10.92
C SER A 36 6.66 -12.63 -9.41
N ILE A 37 6.00 -11.57 -8.99
CA ILE A 37 5.86 -11.16 -7.59
C ILE A 37 4.40 -11.36 -7.19
N MET A 38 4.17 -12.12 -6.09
CA MET A 38 2.85 -12.23 -5.50
C MET A 38 2.63 -11.11 -4.49
N MET A 39 1.52 -10.39 -4.63
CA MET A 39 1.00 -9.41 -3.67
C MET A 39 -0.30 -9.92 -3.08
N THR A 40 -0.60 -9.60 -1.82
CA THR A 40 -1.89 -9.96 -1.22
C THR A 40 -2.34 -8.95 -0.20
N ASP A 41 -3.66 -8.84 -0.02
CA ASP A 41 -4.23 -8.12 1.10
C ASP A 41 -3.84 -8.77 2.44
N GLY A 42 -4.06 -8.04 3.52
CA GLY A 42 -3.97 -8.57 4.86
C GLY A 42 -3.04 -7.80 5.80
N PRO A 43 -3.23 -6.48 5.98
CA PRO A 43 -2.45 -5.71 6.96
C PRO A 43 -2.69 -6.15 8.42
N HIS A 44 -3.75 -6.92 8.68
CA HIS A 44 -4.09 -7.49 9.98
C HIS A 44 -4.17 -9.03 9.98
N GLY A 45 -3.64 -9.67 8.95
CA GLY A 45 -3.62 -11.11 8.72
C GLY A 45 -3.64 -11.40 7.23
N ILE A 46 -2.77 -12.29 6.81
CA ILE A 46 -2.57 -12.61 5.38
C ILE A 46 -3.88 -13.14 4.78
N ARG A 47 -4.27 -12.58 3.63
CA ARG A 47 -5.42 -13.04 2.87
C ARG A 47 -4.97 -13.62 1.53
N LYS A 48 -4.51 -14.87 1.58
CA LYS A 48 -4.17 -15.62 0.37
C LYS A 48 -5.33 -16.53 0.00
N LEU A 49 -5.76 -16.50 -1.25
CA LEU A 49 -6.81 -17.39 -1.75
C LEU A 49 -6.29 -18.84 -1.84
N GLU A 50 -7.15 -19.80 -1.55
CA GLU A 50 -6.84 -21.24 -1.74
C GLU A 50 -6.75 -21.58 -3.22
N GLN A 51 -7.63 -21.00 -4.01
CA GLN A 51 -7.63 -21.07 -5.47
C GLN A 51 -7.71 -19.64 -6.01
N GLU A 52 -6.75 -19.29 -6.86
CA GLU A 52 -6.72 -17.97 -7.49
C GLU A 52 -7.74 -17.89 -8.64
N LYS A 53 -9.02 -17.84 -8.27
CA LYS A 53 -10.09 -17.52 -9.20
C LYS A 53 -10.39 -16.03 -9.09
N VAL A 54 -10.44 -15.34 -10.20
CA VAL A 54 -10.82 -13.93 -10.28
C VAL A 54 -12.21 -13.77 -9.65
N GLY A 55 -12.32 -12.91 -8.64
CA GLY A 55 -13.58 -12.58 -7.96
C GLY A 55 -14.02 -13.52 -6.84
N ASP A 56 -13.27 -14.56 -6.51
CA ASP A 56 -13.60 -15.45 -5.39
C ASP A 56 -13.03 -14.89 -4.07
N ILE A 57 -13.94 -14.35 -3.26
CA ILE A 57 -13.63 -13.73 -1.96
C ILE A 57 -13.71 -14.75 -0.81
N GLU A 58 -14.33 -15.89 -1.00
CA GLU A 58 -14.81 -16.75 0.08
C GLU A 58 -13.83 -17.85 0.52
N THR A 59 -12.82 -18.17 -0.29
CA THR A 59 -11.89 -19.27 -0.01
C THR A 59 -10.46 -18.78 0.27
N SER A 60 -10.29 -18.08 1.40
CA SER A 60 -8.96 -17.70 1.86
C SER A 60 -8.35 -18.78 2.74
N LYS A 61 -7.05 -19.02 2.59
CA LYS A 61 -6.30 -19.88 3.50
C LYS A 61 -6.41 -19.35 4.94
N PRO A 62 -6.53 -20.25 5.93
CA PRO A 62 -6.49 -19.84 7.33
C PRO A 62 -5.18 -19.10 7.65
N ALA A 63 -5.31 -17.97 8.34
CA ALA A 63 -4.19 -17.15 8.78
C ALA A 63 -4.49 -16.54 10.15
N THR A 64 -3.47 -16.03 10.84
CA THR A 64 -3.65 -15.36 12.12
C THR A 64 -4.44 -14.07 11.93
N CYS A 65 -5.49 -13.88 12.71
CA CYS A 65 -6.23 -12.64 12.82
C CYS A 65 -5.55 -11.74 13.86
N PHE A 66 -4.73 -10.80 13.40
CA PHE A 66 -4.09 -9.80 14.26
C PHE A 66 -5.07 -8.68 14.62
N PRO A 67 -4.80 -7.89 15.69
CA PRO A 67 -5.60 -6.72 15.99
C PRO A 67 -5.70 -5.76 14.81
N THR A 68 -6.89 -5.19 14.59
CA THR A 68 -7.06 -4.15 13.56
C THR A 68 -6.16 -2.94 13.83
N ALA A 69 -5.91 -2.11 12.81
CA ALA A 69 -5.11 -0.90 12.99
C ALA A 69 -5.70 0.01 14.08
N SER A 70 -7.03 0.14 14.13
CA SER A 70 -7.71 0.87 15.20
C SER A 70 -7.42 0.32 16.60
N ALA A 71 -7.42 -1.01 16.75
CA ALA A 71 -7.19 -1.66 18.04
C ALA A 71 -5.72 -1.54 18.48
N ILE A 72 -4.78 -1.86 17.58
CA ILE A 72 -3.36 -1.82 17.93
C ILE A 72 -2.87 -0.38 18.12
N ALA A 73 -3.48 0.61 17.46
CA ALA A 73 -3.16 2.02 17.65
C ALA A 73 -3.43 2.50 19.09
N CYS A 74 -4.38 1.89 19.81
CA CYS A 74 -4.64 2.19 21.21
C CYS A 74 -3.45 1.87 22.14
N SER A 75 -2.49 1.07 21.67
CA SER A 75 -1.26 0.82 22.42
C SER A 75 -0.30 2.00 22.46
N TRP A 76 -0.39 2.92 21.50
CA TRP A 76 0.55 4.03 21.30
C TRP A 76 2.02 3.58 21.23
N ASN A 77 2.26 2.33 20.88
CA ASN A 77 3.58 1.71 20.96
C ASN A 77 4.05 1.17 19.59
N PRO A 78 4.90 1.90 18.87
CA PRO A 78 5.44 1.46 17.57
C PRO A 78 6.21 0.12 17.64
N ALA A 79 6.82 -0.21 18.81
CA ALA A 79 7.54 -1.46 18.95
C ALA A 79 6.61 -2.69 18.96
N ILE A 80 5.40 -2.56 19.51
CA ILE A 80 4.38 -3.61 19.44
C ILE A 80 3.90 -3.79 18.00
N VAL A 81 3.66 -2.69 17.29
CA VAL A 81 3.25 -2.72 15.89
C VAL A 81 4.35 -3.34 15.01
N LYS A 82 5.62 -3.05 15.30
CA LYS A 82 6.76 -3.68 14.62
C LYS A 82 6.77 -5.20 14.82
N LYS A 83 6.57 -5.68 16.05
CA LYS A 83 6.47 -7.12 16.34
C LYS A 83 5.31 -7.78 15.59
N MET A 84 4.15 -7.11 15.48
CA MET A 84 3.04 -7.57 14.66
C MET A 84 3.45 -7.68 13.18
N GLY A 85 4.14 -6.67 12.64
CA GLY A 85 4.67 -6.69 11.28
C GLY A 85 5.64 -7.85 11.04
N GLU A 86 6.53 -8.14 11.98
CA GLU A 86 7.44 -9.30 11.93
C GLU A 86 6.69 -10.64 11.93
N ALA A 87 5.61 -10.76 12.70
CA ALA A 87 4.78 -11.95 12.72
C ALA A 87 4.05 -12.15 11.39
N ILE A 88 3.43 -11.10 10.84
CA ILE A 88 2.81 -11.12 9.52
C ILE A 88 3.81 -11.51 8.43
N ALA A 89 5.03 -10.98 8.48
CA ALA A 89 6.06 -11.31 7.51
C ALA A 89 6.50 -12.79 7.56
N LYS A 90 6.52 -13.40 8.75
CA LYS A 90 6.79 -14.84 8.88
C LYS A 90 5.72 -15.69 8.19
N GLU A 91 4.45 -15.34 8.37
CA GLU A 91 3.35 -16.01 7.68
C GLU A 91 3.39 -15.77 6.17
N ALA A 92 3.62 -14.50 5.74
CA ALA A 92 3.76 -14.14 4.33
C ALA A 92 4.87 -14.94 3.65
N LYS A 93 6.02 -15.08 4.32
CA LYS A 93 7.15 -15.86 3.80
C LYS A 93 6.82 -17.34 3.64
N LYS A 94 6.11 -17.92 4.61
CA LYS A 94 5.64 -19.31 4.55
C LYS A 94 4.69 -19.53 3.36
N GLU A 95 3.86 -18.56 3.08
CA GLU A 95 2.90 -18.58 1.98
C GLU A 95 3.47 -18.07 0.64
N GLN A 96 4.78 -17.81 0.55
CA GLN A 96 5.47 -17.31 -0.66
C GLN A 96 4.91 -15.97 -1.18
N ILE A 97 4.42 -15.13 -0.28
CA ILE A 97 3.98 -13.78 -0.60
C ILE A 97 5.17 -12.85 -0.61
N SER A 98 5.31 -12.06 -1.66
CA SER A 98 6.41 -11.10 -1.82
C SER A 98 6.11 -9.73 -1.23
N ILE A 99 4.85 -9.27 -1.33
CA ILE A 99 4.40 -7.95 -0.85
C ILE A 99 3.07 -8.10 -0.13
N VAL A 100 2.99 -7.54 1.07
CA VAL A 100 1.71 -7.34 1.79
C VAL A 100 1.16 -5.96 1.44
N LEU A 101 -0.11 -5.91 1.00
CA LEU A 101 -0.82 -4.66 0.66
C LEU A 101 -1.27 -3.94 1.93
N GLY A 102 -0.36 -3.28 2.55
CA GLY A 102 -0.53 -2.55 3.82
C GLY A 102 0.76 -1.83 4.24
N CYS A 103 0.65 -1.04 5.29
CA CYS A 103 -0.53 -0.71 6.08
C CYS A 103 -1.35 0.43 5.47
N GLY A 104 -2.61 0.54 5.87
CA GLY A 104 -3.45 1.70 5.56
C GLY A 104 -3.19 2.83 6.54
N ILE A 105 -3.01 4.06 6.04
CA ILE A 105 -2.69 5.24 6.87
C ILE A 105 -3.51 6.49 6.57
N ASN A 106 -4.65 6.33 5.93
CA ASN A 106 -5.54 7.48 5.76
C ASN A 106 -6.07 7.98 7.11
N ILE A 107 -6.28 9.27 7.20
CA ILE A 107 -6.72 9.92 8.43
C ILE A 107 -8.20 9.65 8.70
N LYS A 108 -8.53 9.24 9.91
CA LYS A 108 -9.90 8.99 10.37
C LYS A 108 -10.64 10.30 10.59
N ARG A 109 -11.08 10.95 9.52
CA ARG A 109 -11.79 12.22 9.62
C ARG A 109 -13.24 12.06 10.09
N SER A 110 -13.89 10.99 9.65
CA SER A 110 -15.28 10.68 10.00
C SER A 110 -15.39 9.31 10.62
N PRO A 111 -16.12 9.12 11.73
CA PRO A 111 -16.37 7.81 12.32
C PRO A 111 -17.17 6.90 11.40
N LEU A 112 -17.88 7.45 10.41
CA LEU A 112 -18.71 6.70 9.46
C LEU A 112 -17.92 6.14 8.26
N CYS A 113 -16.61 6.37 8.16
CA CYS A 113 -15.82 5.78 7.09
C CYS A 113 -15.72 4.26 7.27
N GLY A 114 -16.19 3.50 6.27
CA GLY A 114 -16.26 2.04 6.32
C GLY A 114 -14.91 1.32 6.44
N ARG A 115 -13.80 2.02 6.20
CA ARG A 115 -12.43 1.47 6.29
C ARG A 115 -11.64 1.97 7.51
N ASN A 116 -12.29 2.61 8.47
CA ASN A 116 -11.61 3.08 9.69
C ASN A 116 -10.93 1.95 10.48
N PHE A 117 -11.41 0.71 10.37
CA PHE A 117 -10.80 -0.43 11.06
C PHE A 117 -9.35 -0.67 10.63
N GLU A 118 -9.00 -0.39 9.37
CA GLU A 118 -7.67 -0.61 8.82
C GLU A 118 -6.74 0.61 8.88
N TYR A 119 -7.22 1.75 9.40
CA TYR A 119 -6.43 2.98 9.60
C TYR A 119 -6.12 3.17 11.08
N PHE A 120 -4.92 3.73 11.39
CA PHE A 120 -4.45 3.82 12.76
C PHE A 120 -5.16 4.91 13.57
N SER A 121 -5.13 6.17 13.12
CA SER A 121 -5.57 7.30 13.92
C SER A 121 -6.14 8.46 13.10
N GLU A 122 -6.77 9.41 13.77
CA GLU A 122 -7.05 10.75 13.23
C GLU A 122 -5.82 11.67 13.33
N ASP A 123 -4.87 11.35 14.23
CA ASP A 123 -3.62 12.07 14.37
C ASP A 123 -2.57 11.57 13.37
N PRO A 124 -2.09 12.43 12.45
CA PRO A 124 -1.08 12.05 11.47
C PRO A 124 0.27 11.70 12.09
N TYR A 125 0.65 12.30 13.20
CA TYR A 125 1.90 11.99 13.89
C TYR A 125 1.89 10.55 14.45
N LEU A 126 0.87 10.21 15.22
CA LEU A 126 0.70 8.85 15.75
C LEU A 126 0.62 7.82 14.61
N THR A 127 -0.17 8.12 13.58
CA THR A 127 -0.29 7.29 12.37
C THR A 127 1.07 7.03 11.72
N GLY A 128 1.88 8.07 11.52
CA GLY A 128 3.22 7.95 10.94
C GLY A 128 4.16 7.07 11.77
N LYS A 129 4.16 7.24 13.10
CA LYS A 129 4.98 6.44 14.01
C LYS A 129 4.62 4.95 13.99
N LEU A 130 3.33 4.65 14.10
CA LEU A 130 2.85 3.27 14.12
C LEU A 130 3.07 2.58 12.77
N ALA A 131 2.77 3.28 11.68
CA ALA A 131 2.99 2.76 10.33
C ALA A 131 4.48 2.53 10.02
N THR A 132 5.36 3.40 10.47
CA THR A 132 6.82 3.18 10.37
C THR A 132 7.20 1.87 11.05
N GLY A 133 6.74 1.64 12.28
CA GLY A 133 6.98 0.38 12.99
C GLY A 133 6.46 -0.84 12.22
N TYR A 134 5.23 -0.76 11.71
CA TYR A 134 4.66 -1.85 10.89
C TYR A 134 5.53 -2.21 9.69
N ILE A 135 5.89 -1.21 8.89
CA ILE A 135 6.65 -1.42 7.65
C ILE A 135 8.06 -1.93 7.94
N GLU A 136 8.74 -1.36 8.94
CA GLU A 136 10.03 -1.86 9.38
C GLU A 136 9.95 -3.32 9.82
N GLY A 137 8.88 -3.69 10.56
CA GLY A 137 8.66 -5.06 10.99
C GLY A 137 8.49 -6.02 9.83
N VAL A 138 7.59 -5.71 8.90
CA VAL A 138 7.34 -6.56 7.72
C VAL A 138 8.59 -6.65 6.85
N GLN A 139 9.24 -5.54 6.55
CA GLN A 139 10.40 -5.50 5.65
C GLN A 139 11.67 -6.11 6.27
N SER A 140 11.76 -6.19 7.60
CA SER A 140 12.92 -6.79 8.28
C SER A 140 13.16 -8.27 7.93
N LEU A 141 12.13 -8.97 7.47
CA LEU A 141 12.20 -10.37 7.06
C LEU A 141 12.20 -10.57 5.54
N GLY A 142 12.38 -9.51 4.77
CA GLY A 142 12.48 -9.55 3.32
C GLY A 142 11.13 -9.59 2.59
N ILE A 143 10.02 -9.31 3.28
CA ILE A 143 8.70 -9.15 2.68
C ILE A 143 8.45 -7.68 2.40
N GLY A 144 8.04 -7.34 1.19
CA GLY A 144 7.70 -5.96 0.82
C GLY A 144 6.38 -5.49 1.42
N THR A 145 6.17 -4.18 1.41
CA THR A 145 4.92 -3.54 1.81
C THR A 145 4.40 -2.60 0.73
N SER A 146 3.10 -2.42 0.66
CA SER A 146 2.46 -1.40 -0.17
C SER A 146 1.68 -0.44 0.72
N LEU A 147 2.28 0.71 1.02
CA LEU A 147 1.68 1.75 1.86
C LEU A 147 0.45 2.35 1.18
N LYS A 148 -0.72 2.37 1.87
CA LYS A 148 -2.00 2.72 1.24
C LYS A 148 -2.89 3.62 2.09
N HIS A 149 -3.80 4.36 1.50
CA HIS A 149 -4.03 4.66 0.09
C HIS A 149 -3.62 6.11 -0.18
N TYR A 150 -2.68 6.34 -1.03
CA TYR A 150 -2.09 7.64 -1.30
C TYR A 150 -2.89 8.41 -2.37
N ALA A 151 -3.70 9.45 -2.00
CA ALA A 151 -3.93 9.95 -0.66
C ALA A 151 -5.41 10.38 -0.48
N VAL A 152 -5.71 10.88 0.72
CA VAL A 152 -7.01 11.52 1.05
C VAL A 152 -8.22 10.59 0.83
N ASN A 153 -8.08 9.30 1.06
CA ASN A 153 -9.19 8.35 1.04
C ASN A 153 -9.81 8.22 2.44
N SER A 154 -10.58 9.24 2.86
CA SER A 154 -11.14 9.33 4.22
C SER A 154 -12.63 9.01 4.27
N GLN A 155 -13.21 8.46 3.20
CA GLN A 155 -14.59 7.98 3.10
C GLN A 155 -14.73 6.97 1.95
N GLU A 156 -15.75 6.11 1.99
CA GLU A 156 -15.91 5.02 1.02
C GLU A 156 -17.12 5.20 0.08
N THR A 157 -18.04 6.12 0.40
CA THR A 157 -19.20 6.37 -0.44
C THR A 157 -18.78 6.86 -1.83
N ARG A 158 -19.09 6.10 -2.87
CA ARG A 158 -18.71 6.39 -4.26
C ARG A 158 -17.19 6.61 -4.43
N ARG A 159 -16.36 5.87 -3.72
CA ARG A 159 -14.89 6.04 -3.71
C ARG A 159 -14.24 6.05 -5.09
N MET A 160 -14.84 5.34 -6.07
CA MET A 160 -14.35 5.31 -7.46
C MET A 160 -14.63 6.61 -8.26
N THR A 161 -15.46 7.50 -7.73
CA THR A 161 -15.89 8.72 -8.44
C THR A 161 -15.87 9.97 -7.56
N SER A 162 -15.72 9.81 -6.24
CA SER A 162 -15.67 10.94 -5.31
C SER A 162 -14.47 11.84 -5.57
N ASN A 163 -14.60 13.12 -5.20
CA ASN A 163 -13.55 14.11 -5.32
C ASN A 163 -13.31 14.77 -3.96
N SER A 164 -12.16 14.51 -3.37
CA SER A 164 -11.72 15.17 -2.14
C SER A 164 -11.17 16.55 -2.48
N GLN A 165 -11.91 17.58 -2.15
CA GLN A 165 -11.46 18.98 -2.29
C GLN A 165 -10.77 19.42 -1.02
N ILE A 166 -9.54 19.90 -1.14
CA ILE A 166 -8.68 20.21 -0.01
C ILE A 166 -7.66 21.28 -0.37
N ASP A 167 -7.46 22.25 0.53
CA ASP A 167 -6.41 23.24 0.38
C ASP A 167 -5.02 22.66 0.61
N GLU A 168 -3.99 23.33 0.09
CA GLU A 168 -2.60 22.89 0.14
C GLU A 168 -2.09 22.67 1.55
N ARG A 169 -2.40 23.60 2.48
CA ARG A 169 -1.93 23.51 3.86
C ARG A 169 -2.50 22.30 4.57
N THR A 170 -3.81 22.11 4.50
CA THR A 170 -4.49 20.95 5.11
C THR A 170 -4.01 19.64 4.48
N LEU A 171 -3.83 19.62 3.15
CA LEU A 171 -3.28 18.47 2.46
C LEU A 171 -1.91 18.08 3.00
N ARG A 172 -1.01 19.04 3.15
CA ARG A 172 0.37 18.82 3.61
C ARG A 172 0.46 18.47 5.09
N GLU A 173 -0.21 19.24 5.95
CA GLU A 173 -0.06 19.12 7.40
C GLU A 173 -0.80 17.91 7.98
N ILE A 174 -1.92 17.51 7.38
CA ILE A 174 -2.78 16.44 7.91
C ILE A 174 -2.68 15.16 7.06
N TYR A 175 -2.97 15.24 5.75
CA TYR A 175 -3.17 14.04 4.96
C TYR A 175 -1.90 13.47 4.35
N LEU A 176 -0.88 14.28 4.11
CA LEU A 176 0.39 13.82 3.55
C LEU A 176 1.49 13.62 4.59
N SER A 177 1.41 14.26 5.76
CA SER A 177 2.50 14.22 6.75
C SER A 177 2.82 12.82 7.25
N ALA A 178 1.82 11.97 7.49
CA ALA A 178 2.05 10.56 7.85
C ALA A 178 2.73 9.78 6.71
N PHE A 179 2.29 9.98 5.46
CA PHE A 179 2.94 9.37 4.29
C PHE A 179 4.39 9.82 4.14
N GLU A 180 4.64 11.13 4.30
CA GLU A 180 5.99 11.69 4.22
C GLU A 180 6.93 11.05 5.24
N GLU A 181 6.51 10.97 6.50
CA GLU A 181 7.28 10.32 7.56
C GLU A 181 7.62 8.88 7.21
N VAL A 182 6.61 8.10 6.84
CA VAL A 182 6.77 6.68 6.53
C VAL A 182 7.65 6.46 5.30
N VAL A 183 7.43 7.21 4.23
CA VAL A 183 8.22 7.13 3.00
C VAL A 183 9.69 7.45 3.25
N LYS A 184 9.97 8.49 4.03
CA LYS A 184 11.36 8.91 4.33
C LYS A 184 12.06 7.97 5.31
N LYS A 185 11.34 7.43 6.31
CA LYS A 185 11.94 6.61 7.37
C LYS A 185 11.95 5.12 7.07
N ALA A 186 10.79 4.55 6.77
CA ALA A 186 10.64 3.10 6.56
C ALA A 186 10.84 2.66 5.11
N LYS A 187 10.76 3.58 4.15
CA LYS A 187 10.99 3.32 2.72
C LYS A 187 10.19 2.10 2.23
N PRO A 188 8.85 2.15 2.24
CA PRO A 188 8.02 1.04 1.81
C PRO A 188 8.40 0.60 0.39
N THR A 189 8.27 -0.70 0.10
CA THR A 189 8.61 -1.27 -1.21
C THR A 189 7.76 -0.65 -2.32
N SER A 190 6.47 -0.42 -2.03
CA SER A 190 5.57 0.30 -2.92
C SER A 190 4.61 1.22 -2.17
N VAL A 191 3.99 2.13 -2.91
CA VAL A 191 2.90 3.00 -2.45
C VAL A 191 1.71 2.74 -3.35
N MET A 192 0.52 2.54 -2.75
CA MET A 192 -0.71 2.34 -3.50
C MET A 192 -1.47 3.65 -3.61
N ALA A 193 -1.71 4.09 -4.86
CA ALA A 193 -2.52 5.26 -5.15
C ALA A 193 -4.00 5.00 -4.85
N SER A 194 -4.69 6.00 -4.31
CA SER A 194 -6.10 5.91 -3.94
C SER A 194 -7.04 5.95 -5.15
N TYR A 195 -8.26 5.45 -4.97
CA TYR A 195 -9.31 5.49 -5.99
C TYR A 195 -9.85 6.90 -6.26
N ASN A 196 -10.02 7.68 -5.20
CA ASN A 196 -10.72 8.97 -5.26
C ASN A 196 -9.93 10.00 -6.09
N ARG A 197 -10.65 11.01 -6.53
CA ARG A 197 -10.01 12.23 -7.01
C ARG A 197 -9.55 13.09 -5.84
N ILE A 198 -8.46 13.80 -6.05
CA ILE A 198 -7.96 14.84 -5.15
C ILE A 198 -7.85 16.12 -5.98
N ASN A 199 -8.64 17.12 -5.60
CA ASN A 199 -8.73 18.40 -6.33
C ASN A 199 -8.97 18.23 -7.85
N GLY A 200 -9.84 17.28 -8.21
CA GLY A 200 -10.23 17.02 -9.59
C GLY A 200 -9.49 15.87 -10.28
N GLU A 201 -8.28 15.52 -9.86
CA GLU A 201 -7.45 14.48 -10.49
C GLU A 201 -7.50 13.16 -9.74
N PHE A 202 -7.66 12.04 -10.45
CA PHE A 202 -7.62 10.71 -9.84
C PHE A 202 -6.26 10.41 -9.20
N GLY A 203 -6.25 9.78 -8.02
CA GLY A 203 -5.03 9.46 -7.27
C GLY A 203 -3.95 8.79 -8.12
N ALA A 204 -4.32 7.79 -8.93
CA ALA A 204 -3.41 7.08 -9.82
C ALA A 204 -2.88 7.91 -11.01
N ARG A 205 -3.44 9.08 -11.27
CA ARG A 205 -3.04 9.99 -12.37
C ARG A 205 -2.57 11.35 -11.87
N ASN A 206 -2.60 11.60 -10.57
CA ASN A 206 -2.29 12.89 -9.98
C ASN A 206 -0.78 13.19 -10.07
N LYS A 207 -0.40 13.97 -11.08
CA LYS A 207 1.00 14.35 -11.30
C LYS A 207 1.61 15.08 -10.11
N TYR A 208 0.83 15.98 -9.49
CA TYR A 208 1.31 16.71 -8.31
C TYR A 208 1.70 15.76 -7.18
N LEU A 209 0.81 14.84 -6.80
CA LEU A 209 1.08 13.88 -5.73
C LEU A 209 2.17 12.87 -6.10
N LEU A 210 2.05 12.22 -7.27
CA LEU A 210 2.93 11.12 -7.63
C LEU A 210 4.32 11.56 -8.10
N THR A 211 4.39 12.70 -8.82
CA THR A 211 5.66 13.17 -9.38
C THR A 211 6.28 14.27 -8.53
N ASP A 212 5.54 15.35 -8.28
CA ASP A 212 6.17 16.52 -7.67
C ASP A 212 6.40 16.28 -6.16
N VAL A 213 5.42 15.76 -5.43
CA VAL A 213 5.56 15.44 -4.00
C VAL A 213 6.35 14.15 -3.79
N LEU A 214 5.82 13.01 -4.23
CA LEU A 214 6.38 11.70 -3.89
C LEU A 214 7.79 11.50 -4.46
N ARG A 215 7.99 11.78 -5.75
CA ARG A 215 9.28 11.54 -6.41
C ARG A 215 10.28 12.67 -6.21
N LYS A 216 9.87 13.93 -6.45
CA LYS A 216 10.81 15.06 -6.44
C LYS A 216 11.11 15.56 -5.04
N GLU A 217 10.07 15.79 -4.19
CA GLU A 217 10.29 16.31 -2.84
C GLU A 217 10.76 15.22 -1.87
N TRP A 218 10.04 14.11 -1.79
CA TRP A 218 10.37 13.05 -0.83
C TRP A 218 11.44 12.08 -1.32
N LYS A 219 11.86 12.17 -2.59
CA LYS A 219 12.89 11.33 -3.21
C LYS A 219 12.58 9.83 -3.15
N TYR A 220 11.31 9.47 -3.17
CA TYR A 220 10.88 8.08 -3.12
C TYR A 220 11.31 7.30 -4.37
N GLN A 221 11.94 6.13 -4.18
CA GLN A 221 12.48 5.29 -5.25
C GLN A 221 11.70 3.97 -5.44
N GLY A 222 10.77 3.64 -4.52
CA GLY A 222 9.99 2.41 -4.60
C GLY A 222 8.94 2.41 -5.71
N GLY A 223 8.22 1.31 -5.86
CA GLY A 223 7.15 1.17 -6.83
C GLY A 223 5.92 2.03 -6.49
N VAL A 224 5.11 2.31 -7.48
CA VAL A 224 3.74 2.84 -7.30
C VAL A 224 2.79 1.88 -7.98
N VAL A 225 1.76 1.45 -7.27
CA VAL A 225 0.69 0.61 -7.79
C VAL A 225 -0.63 1.38 -7.66
N SER A 226 -1.54 1.24 -8.63
CA SER A 226 -2.91 1.72 -8.44
C SER A 226 -3.67 0.77 -7.51
N ASP A 227 -4.68 1.25 -6.81
CA ASP A 227 -5.65 0.35 -6.23
C ASP A 227 -6.41 -0.41 -7.35
N TRP A 228 -6.99 -1.57 -7.08
CA TRP A 228 -7.55 -2.50 -8.06
C TRP A 228 -8.65 -1.84 -8.92
N GLY A 229 -8.40 -1.75 -10.22
CA GLY A 229 -9.26 -1.02 -11.16
C GLY A 229 -9.21 0.51 -11.02
N GLY A 230 -8.26 1.07 -10.30
CA GLY A 230 -8.09 2.51 -10.08
C GLY A 230 -7.38 3.27 -11.21
N SER A 231 -6.78 2.57 -12.15
CA SER A 231 -6.10 3.15 -13.33
C SER A 231 -7.02 3.19 -14.54
N LYS A 232 -8.05 4.04 -14.53
CA LYS A 232 -8.96 4.25 -15.68
C LYS A 232 -8.54 5.45 -16.51
#